data_3c1a14614c440affecb4bf711e0feb87
#
_entry.id   3c1a14614c440affecb4bf711e0feb87
#
_cell.length_a   1.000
_cell.length_b   1.000
_cell.length_c   1.000
_cell.angle_alpha   90.00
_cell.angle_beta   90.00
_cell.angle_gamma   90.00
#
_symmetry.space_group_name_H-M   'P 1'
#
loop_
_entity.id
_entity.type
_entity.pdbx_description
1 polymer ?
#
loop_
_entity_poly.entity_id
_entity_poly.type
_entity_poly.pdbx_seq_one_letter_code
_entity_poly.pdbx_strand_id
1 'polypeptide(L)'
;MSENSLKNLLNKKADAKALEYLNHEKKSKTKHIKHENLVLQPYLKAGKMSNTQRKFIFQLRSKMLDMKVNYQGSHNNLLCELCGKHEDSQQSLLICEKLMDPNEIVIELPVYEDLFSQDVQRQMHISSILKKKFDLRNKLIQDLKKKT
;
A
#
# COMPACT_ATOMS: atom_id res chain seq x y z
N MET A 1 43.81 0.85 -10.13
CA MET A 1 42.50 0.77 -9.50
C MET A 1 42.62 -0.02 -8.20
N SER A 2 42.13 0.52 -7.11
CA SER A 2 42.08 -0.23 -5.86
C SER A 2 40.99 -1.32 -5.97
N GLU A 3 41.12 -2.40 -5.20
CA GLU A 3 40.10 -3.45 -5.13
C GLU A 3 38.72 -2.90 -4.76
N ASN A 4 38.65 -1.91 -3.85
CA ASN A 4 37.42 -1.27 -3.47
C ASN A 4 36.75 -0.50 -4.62
N SER A 5 37.53 0.15 -5.48
CA SER A 5 37.01 0.88 -6.65
C SER A 5 36.41 -0.08 -7.68
N LEU A 6 37.03 -1.24 -7.91
CA LEU A 6 36.50 -2.27 -8.80
C LEU A 6 35.22 -2.90 -8.24
N LYS A 7 35.19 -3.22 -6.95
CA LYS A 7 34.00 -3.73 -6.26
C LYS A 7 32.83 -2.75 -6.39
N ASN A 8 33.06 -1.47 -6.14
CA ASN A 8 32.02 -0.45 -6.24
C ASN A 8 31.49 -0.32 -7.67
N LEU A 9 32.36 -0.41 -8.67
CA LEU A 9 31.94 -0.37 -10.08
C LEU A 9 31.08 -1.58 -10.46
N LEU A 10 31.45 -2.77 -10.02
CA LEU A 10 30.69 -4.00 -10.26
C LEU A 10 29.32 -3.96 -9.56
N ASN A 11 29.27 -3.46 -8.32
CA ASN A 11 28.01 -3.30 -7.58
C ASN A 11 27.08 -2.30 -8.28
N LYS A 12 27.62 -1.19 -8.79
CA LYS A 12 26.82 -0.20 -9.54
C LYS A 12 26.23 -0.80 -10.81
N LYS A 13 26.99 -1.64 -11.54
CA LYS A 13 26.49 -2.33 -12.75
C LYS A 13 25.40 -3.34 -12.41
N ALA A 14 25.57 -4.12 -11.32
CA ALA A 14 24.57 -5.07 -10.86
C ALA A 14 23.29 -4.37 -10.43
N ASP A 15 23.40 -3.25 -9.70
CA ASP A 15 22.26 -2.45 -9.26
C ASP A 15 21.50 -1.85 -10.44
N ALA A 16 22.21 -1.37 -11.47
CA ALA A 16 21.59 -0.81 -12.66
C ALA A 16 20.77 -1.87 -13.42
N LYS A 17 21.30 -3.09 -13.55
CA LYS A 17 20.57 -4.21 -14.18
C LYS A 17 19.34 -4.63 -13.37
N ALA A 18 19.47 -4.73 -12.05
CA ALA A 18 18.36 -5.07 -11.16
C ALA A 18 17.27 -4.01 -11.24
N LEU A 19 17.63 -2.73 -11.24
CA LEU A 19 16.70 -1.61 -11.35
C LEU A 19 15.95 -1.64 -12.69
N GLU A 20 16.66 -1.89 -13.79
CA GLU A 20 16.07 -2.04 -15.11
C GLU A 20 15.05 -3.18 -15.14
N TYR A 21 15.40 -4.34 -14.60
CA TYR A 21 14.50 -5.50 -14.49
C TYR A 21 13.23 -5.15 -13.72
N LEU A 22 13.35 -4.52 -12.55
CA LEU A 22 12.21 -4.12 -11.71
C LEU A 22 11.28 -3.16 -12.44
N ASN A 23 11.82 -2.21 -13.20
CA ASN A 23 11.03 -1.22 -13.94
C ASN A 23 10.36 -1.79 -15.19
N HIS A 24 10.92 -2.84 -15.78
CA HIS A 24 10.38 -3.47 -17.00
C HIS A 24 9.39 -4.62 -16.71
N GLU A 25 9.33 -5.15 -15.49
CA GLU A 25 8.43 -6.24 -15.12
C GLU A 25 7.00 -5.73 -14.93
N LYS A 26 6.22 -5.75 -16.02
CA LYS A 26 4.84 -5.20 -16.04
C LYS A 26 3.78 -6.14 -15.50
N LYS A 27 4.10 -7.42 -15.26
CA LYS A 27 3.15 -8.43 -14.75
C LYS A 27 3.08 -8.49 -13.24
N SER A 28 4.02 -7.85 -12.54
CA SER A 28 4.08 -7.83 -11.09
C SER A 28 2.95 -6.96 -10.49
N LYS A 29 2.49 -7.32 -9.30
CA LYS A 29 1.58 -6.49 -8.50
C LYS A 29 2.17 -5.12 -8.14
N THR A 30 3.49 -4.98 -8.24
CA THR A 30 4.20 -3.74 -7.95
C THR A 30 4.53 -2.92 -9.19
N LYS A 31 3.98 -3.27 -10.35
CA LYS A 31 4.24 -2.58 -11.62
C LYS A 31 3.94 -1.07 -11.61
N HIS A 32 3.06 -0.65 -10.70
CA HIS A 32 2.68 0.75 -10.52
C HIS A 32 3.70 1.54 -9.70
N ILE A 33 4.65 0.86 -9.06
CA ILE A 33 5.72 1.48 -8.29
C ILE A 33 6.94 1.62 -9.19
N LYS A 34 7.34 2.86 -9.45
CA LYS A 34 8.57 3.14 -10.20
C LYS A 34 9.75 3.14 -9.25
N HIS A 35 10.81 2.46 -9.65
CA HIS A 35 12.06 2.42 -8.90
C HIS A 35 13.09 3.33 -9.60
N GLU A 36 13.48 4.41 -8.95
CA GLU A 36 14.51 5.33 -9.45
C GLU A 36 15.91 4.83 -9.12
N ASN A 37 16.04 4.17 -7.97
CA ASN A 37 17.29 3.56 -7.53
C ASN A 37 16.97 2.42 -6.55
N LEU A 38 17.97 1.59 -6.24
CA LEU A 38 17.84 0.50 -5.28
C LEU A 38 18.16 0.97 -3.86
N VAL A 39 17.41 1.96 -3.38
CA VAL A 39 17.51 2.46 -2.02
C VAL A 39 16.38 1.85 -1.18
N LEU A 40 16.70 1.49 0.06
CA LEU A 40 15.71 1.00 1.01
C LEU A 40 14.65 2.08 1.22
N GLN A 41 13.38 1.70 1.09
CA GLN A 41 12.28 2.63 1.26
C GLN A 41 12.29 3.26 2.66
N PRO A 42 11.95 4.56 2.78
CA PRO A 42 12.04 5.25 4.07
C PRO A 42 11.27 4.58 5.20
N TYR A 43 10.10 4.03 4.94
CA TYR A 43 9.29 3.36 5.97
C TYR A 43 9.97 2.11 6.52
N LEU A 44 10.85 1.47 5.76
CA LEU A 44 11.63 0.32 6.23
C LEU A 44 12.79 0.71 7.14
N LYS A 45 13.24 1.97 7.06
CA LYS A 45 14.34 2.51 7.87
C LYS A 45 13.84 3.20 9.15
N ALA A 46 12.56 3.53 9.23
CA ALA A 46 12.03 4.36 10.33
C ALA A 46 12.06 3.60 11.65
N GLY A 47 12.95 4.00 12.56
CA GLY A 47 13.14 3.34 13.85
C GLY A 47 11.97 3.45 14.81
N LYS A 48 11.07 4.42 14.62
CA LYS A 48 9.86 4.62 15.44
C LYS A 48 8.65 3.83 14.96
N MET A 49 8.75 3.17 13.81
CA MET A 49 7.64 2.42 13.22
C MET A 49 7.67 0.96 13.70
N SER A 50 6.54 0.44 14.15
CA SER A 50 6.42 -0.97 14.53
C SER A 50 6.48 -1.90 13.31
N ASN A 51 6.81 -3.15 13.52
CA ASN A 51 6.82 -4.15 12.44
C ASN A 51 5.43 -4.36 11.84
N THR A 52 4.38 -4.26 12.65
CA THR A 52 2.99 -4.34 12.18
C THR A 52 2.66 -3.19 11.22
N GLN A 53 3.08 -1.96 11.54
CA GLN A 53 2.90 -0.81 10.65
C GLN A 53 3.67 -0.97 9.35
N ARG A 54 4.94 -1.40 9.42
CA ARG A 54 5.76 -1.65 8.22
C ARG A 54 5.14 -2.69 7.30
N LYS A 55 4.67 -3.79 7.88
CA LYS A 55 4.00 -4.86 7.14
C LYS A 55 2.74 -4.34 6.46
N PHE A 56 1.95 -3.54 7.14
CA PHE A 56 0.72 -2.99 6.59
C PHE A 56 1.01 -2.02 5.44
N ILE A 57 1.98 -1.13 5.58
CA ILE A 57 2.41 -0.22 4.50
C ILE A 57 2.90 -1.03 3.29
N PHE A 58 3.68 -2.08 3.53
CA PHE A 58 4.14 -2.95 2.46
C PHE A 58 2.97 -3.61 1.72
N GLN A 59 1.99 -4.13 2.45
CA GLN A 59 0.80 -4.75 1.87
C GLN A 59 -0.01 -3.74 1.03
N LEU A 60 -0.15 -2.51 1.51
CA LEU A 60 -0.83 -1.45 0.76
C LEU A 60 -0.09 -1.11 -0.53
N ARG A 61 1.22 -0.91 -0.45
CA ARG A 61 2.04 -0.54 -1.61
C ARG A 61 2.14 -1.66 -2.64
N SER A 62 2.07 -2.90 -2.21
CA SER A 62 2.17 -4.08 -3.07
C SER A 62 0.81 -4.61 -3.54
N LYS A 63 -0.30 -3.97 -3.16
CA LYS A 63 -1.68 -4.42 -3.45
C LYS A 63 -1.92 -5.85 -2.99
N MET A 64 -1.43 -6.17 -1.78
CA MET A 64 -1.58 -7.50 -1.17
C MET A 64 -2.61 -7.51 -0.04
N LEU A 65 -3.27 -6.39 0.22
CA LEU A 65 -4.35 -6.32 1.20
C LEU A 65 -5.54 -7.17 0.72
N ASP A 66 -6.22 -7.84 1.66
CA ASP A 66 -7.34 -8.72 1.33
C ASP A 66 -8.57 -7.91 0.91
N MET A 67 -8.57 -7.49 -0.34
CA MET A 67 -9.65 -6.74 -0.99
C MET A 67 -9.91 -7.34 -2.38
N LYS A 68 -11.15 -7.31 -2.82
CA LYS A 68 -11.58 -7.99 -4.06
C LYS A 68 -10.77 -7.60 -5.29
N VAL A 69 -10.47 -6.30 -5.45
CA VAL A 69 -9.73 -5.79 -6.61
C VAL A 69 -8.31 -6.34 -6.66
N ASN A 70 -7.72 -6.63 -5.51
CA ASN A 70 -6.36 -7.19 -5.43
C ASN A 70 -6.31 -8.68 -5.83
N TYR A 71 -7.46 -9.37 -5.79
CA TYR A 71 -7.58 -10.81 -6.09
C TYR A 71 -8.75 -11.07 -7.03
N GLN A 72 -8.78 -10.39 -8.17
CA GLN A 72 -9.89 -10.38 -9.11
C GLN A 72 -10.32 -11.78 -9.58
N GLY A 73 -9.37 -12.69 -9.78
CA GLY A 73 -9.66 -14.05 -10.23
C GLY A 73 -10.46 -14.89 -9.22
N SER A 74 -10.53 -14.48 -7.96
CA SER A 74 -11.23 -15.19 -6.89
C SER A 74 -12.63 -14.65 -6.61
N HIS A 75 -13.05 -13.59 -7.31
CA HIS A 75 -14.34 -12.93 -7.05
C HIS A 75 -15.12 -12.71 -8.35
N ASN A 76 -16.41 -13.04 -8.32
CA ASN A 76 -17.34 -12.81 -9.44
C ASN A 76 -17.78 -11.35 -9.52
N ASN A 77 -17.77 -10.66 -8.41
CA ASN A 77 -18.19 -9.26 -8.27
C ASN A 77 -17.14 -8.51 -7.48
N LEU A 78 -16.64 -7.41 -8.03
CA LEU A 78 -15.58 -6.59 -7.42
C LEU A 78 -16.12 -5.45 -6.56
N LEU A 79 -17.45 -5.30 -6.44
CA LEU A 79 -18.04 -4.21 -5.67
C LEU A 79 -17.89 -4.43 -4.17
N CYS A 80 -17.78 -3.31 -3.45
CA CYS A 80 -17.73 -3.29 -2.00
C CYS A 80 -18.99 -3.94 -1.40
N GLU A 81 -18.82 -4.85 -0.46
CA GLU A 81 -19.92 -5.54 0.20
C GLU A 81 -20.74 -4.62 1.12
N LEU A 82 -20.18 -3.48 1.52
CA LEU A 82 -20.85 -2.55 2.42
C LEU A 82 -21.73 -1.54 1.68
N CYS A 83 -21.18 -0.86 0.68
CA CYS A 83 -21.90 0.19 -0.05
C CYS A 83 -22.45 -0.27 -1.41
N GLY A 84 -21.83 -1.25 -2.05
CA GLY A 84 -22.22 -1.74 -3.37
C GLY A 84 -22.06 -0.73 -4.51
N LYS A 85 -21.49 0.44 -4.24
CA LYS A 85 -21.35 1.55 -5.21
C LYS A 85 -19.96 1.65 -5.81
N HIS A 86 -18.94 1.31 -5.03
CA HIS A 86 -17.54 1.40 -5.44
C HIS A 86 -16.90 0.03 -5.46
N GLU A 87 -15.85 -0.13 -6.26
CA GLU A 87 -15.05 -1.35 -6.23
C GLU A 87 -14.39 -1.52 -4.86
N ASP A 88 -14.27 -2.76 -4.42
CA ASP A 88 -13.62 -3.10 -3.14
C ASP A 88 -12.10 -3.00 -3.29
N SER A 89 -11.57 -1.78 -3.18
CA SER A 89 -10.16 -1.43 -3.34
C SER A 89 -9.65 -0.65 -2.14
N GLN A 90 -8.33 -0.55 -2.04
CA GLN A 90 -7.69 0.25 -0.98
C GLN A 90 -8.12 1.71 -1.03
N GLN A 91 -8.29 2.26 -2.22
CA GLN A 91 -8.73 3.64 -2.42
C GLN A 91 -10.17 3.84 -1.97
N SER A 92 -11.02 2.83 -2.12
CA SER A 92 -12.43 2.91 -1.72
C SER A 92 -12.60 3.01 -0.20
N LEU A 93 -11.60 2.62 0.58
CA LEU A 93 -11.62 2.80 2.03
C LEU A 93 -11.77 4.27 2.42
N LEU A 94 -11.27 5.19 1.59
CA LEU A 94 -11.35 6.62 1.83
C LEU A 94 -12.66 7.25 1.39
N ILE A 95 -13.41 6.60 0.49
CA ILE A 95 -14.62 7.16 -0.12
C ILE A 95 -15.90 6.40 0.22
N CYS A 96 -15.80 5.20 0.79
CA CYS A 96 -16.97 4.41 1.17
C CYS A 96 -17.75 5.12 2.29
N GLU A 97 -19.00 5.47 2.02
CA GLU A 97 -19.87 6.17 2.99
C GLU A 97 -20.12 5.37 4.25
N LYS A 98 -20.07 4.04 4.19
CA LYS A 98 -20.26 3.15 5.35
C LYS A 98 -19.06 3.16 6.30
N LEU A 99 -17.91 3.68 5.86
CA LEU A 99 -16.69 3.78 6.63
C LEU A 99 -16.39 5.21 7.09
N MET A 100 -17.26 6.17 6.72
CA MET A 100 -17.10 7.56 7.15
C MET A 100 -17.57 7.73 8.59
N ASP A 101 -16.75 8.41 9.39
CA ASP A 101 -17.10 8.81 10.74
C ASP A 101 -17.74 10.19 10.67
N PRO A 102 -19.01 10.37 11.17
CA PRO A 102 -19.66 11.67 11.17
C PRO A 102 -18.93 12.70 12.04
N ASN A 103 -18.06 12.26 12.96
CA ASN A 103 -17.22 13.12 13.79
C ASN A 103 -15.84 13.40 13.18
N GLU A 104 -15.55 12.86 12.01
CA GLU A 104 -14.30 13.18 11.28
C GLU A 104 -14.32 14.66 10.89
N ILE A 105 -13.49 15.45 11.57
CA ILE A 105 -13.26 16.83 11.20
C ILE A 105 -12.37 16.81 9.96
N VAL A 106 -12.93 17.19 8.82
CA VAL A 106 -12.21 17.27 7.55
C VAL A 106 -11.31 18.51 7.58
N ILE A 107 -10.21 18.44 8.32
CA ILE A 107 -9.24 19.56 8.34
C ILE A 107 -8.26 19.42 7.19
N GLU A 108 -7.77 18.25 6.91
CA GLU A 108 -6.99 17.91 5.71
C GLU A 108 -7.04 16.39 5.56
N LEU A 109 -7.79 15.89 4.59
CA LEU A 109 -7.74 14.46 4.28
C LEU A 109 -6.41 14.18 3.59
N PRO A 110 -5.58 13.27 4.15
CA PRO A 110 -4.41 12.83 3.42
C PRO A 110 -4.87 12.17 2.13
N VAL A 111 -4.21 12.50 1.04
CA VAL A 111 -4.48 11.86 -0.25
C VAL A 111 -3.88 10.46 -0.26
N TYR A 112 -4.56 9.55 -0.96
CA TYR A 112 -4.09 8.17 -1.10
C TYR A 112 -2.64 8.09 -1.61
N GLU A 113 -2.24 9.01 -2.45
CA GLU A 113 -0.90 9.12 -3.04
C GLU A 113 0.20 9.34 -2.00
N ASP A 114 -0.13 9.83 -0.82
CA ASP A 114 0.83 9.97 0.29
C ASP A 114 1.45 8.62 0.69
N LEU A 115 0.77 7.52 0.37
CA LEU A 115 1.29 6.16 0.59
C LEU A 115 2.60 5.92 -0.16
N PHE A 116 2.79 6.58 -1.30
CA PHE A 116 3.97 6.44 -2.15
C PHE A 116 4.96 7.59 -1.97
N SER A 117 4.73 8.47 -1.01
CA SER A 117 5.62 9.57 -0.66
C SER A 117 6.93 9.06 -0.07
N GLN A 118 8.00 9.82 -0.23
CA GLN A 118 9.26 9.60 0.49
C GLN A 118 9.21 10.13 1.92
N ASP A 119 8.16 10.87 2.29
CA ASP A 119 7.96 11.39 3.63
C ASP A 119 7.31 10.32 4.51
N VAL A 120 8.06 9.80 5.47
CA VAL A 120 7.61 8.74 6.39
C VAL A 120 6.41 9.19 7.22
N GLN A 121 6.35 10.46 7.63
CA GLN A 121 5.23 10.98 8.43
C GLN A 121 3.93 10.93 7.65
N ARG A 122 3.96 11.30 6.38
CA ARG A 122 2.79 11.20 5.50
C ARG A 122 2.37 9.76 5.29
N GLN A 123 3.32 8.86 5.05
CA GLN A 123 3.03 7.44 4.91
C GLN A 123 2.41 6.86 6.18
N MET A 124 2.94 7.19 7.35
CA MET A 124 2.40 6.73 8.63
C MET A 124 0.97 7.26 8.84
N HIS A 125 0.73 8.51 8.50
CA HIS A 125 -0.57 9.13 8.68
C HIS A 125 -1.65 8.48 7.81
N ILE A 126 -1.41 8.37 6.50
CA ILE A 126 -2.35 7.72 5.58
C ILE A 126 -2.54 6.23 5.92
N SER A 127 -1.46 5.52 6.28
CA SER A 127 -1.56 4.11 6.62
C SER A 127 -2.36 3.87 7.90
N SER A 128 -2.25 4.76 8.89
CA SER A 128 -3.05 4.69 10.12
C SER A 128 -4.55 4.84 9.84
N ILE A 129 -4.92 5.78 8.97
CA ILE A 129 -6.30 5.99 8.56
C ILE A 129 -6.82 4.78 7.80
N LEU A 130 -6.07 4.28 6.84
CA LEU A 130 -6.43 3.09 6.05
C LEU A 130 -6.57 1.85 6.94
N LYS A 131 -5.70 1.70 7.94
CA LYS A 131 -5.77 0.58 8.90
C LYS A 131 -7.07 0.60 9.70
N LYS A 132 -7.44 1.74 10.24
CA LYS A 132 -8.69 1.90 10.98
C LYS A 132 -9.90 1.57 10.12
N LYS A 133 -9.93 2.09 8.91
CA LYS A 133 -11.03 1.84 7.97
C LYS A 133 -11.08 0.40 7.50
N PHE A 134 -9.94 -0.21 7.26
CA PHE A 134 -9.84 -1.62 6.89
C PHE A 134 -10.34 -2.55 8.01
N ASP A 135 -9.94 -2.30 9.25
CA ASP A 135 -10.39 -3.07 10.40
C ASP A 135 -11.90 -2.92 10.61
N LEU A 136 -12.41 -1.69 10.48
CA LEU A 136 -13.84 -1.41 10.56
C LEU A 136 -14.61 -2.12 9.45
N ARG A 137 -14.12 -2.06 8.23
CA ARG A 137 -14.70 -2.76 7.09
C ARG A 137 -14.84 -4.26 7.37
N ASN A 138 -13.76 -4.89 7.81
CA ASN A 138 -13.75 -6.33 8.09
C ASN A 138 -14.75 -6.70 9.20
N LYS A 139 -14.82 -5.88 10.23
CA LYS A 139 -15.79 -6.07 11.32
C LYS A 139 -17.22 -5.98 10.82
N LEU A 140 -17.53 -4.96 10.04
CA LEU A 140 -18.88 -4.76 9.49
C LEU A 140 -19.28 -5.89 8.54
N ILE A 141 -18.36 -6.38 7.72
CA ILE A 141 -18.60 -7.51 6.82
C ILE A 141 -18.89 -8.78 7.63
N GLN A 142 -18.12 -9.05 8.68
CA GLN A 142 -18.35 -10.19 9.56
C GLN A 142 -19.71 -10.10 10.24
N ASP A 143 -20.10 -8.92 10.70
CA ASP A 143 -21.41 -8.68 11.31
C ASP A 143 -22.55 -8.95 10.33
N LEU A 144 -22.38 -8.56 9.06
CA LEU A 144 -23.35 -8.87 8.01
C LEU A 144 -23.50 -10.39 7.78
N LYS A 145 -22.39 -11.12 7.80
CA LYS A 145 -22.41 -12.58 7.63
C LYS A 145 -23.08 -13.30 8.79
N LYS A 146 -22.99 -12.75 10.01
CA LYS A 146 -23.66 -13.32 11.20
C LYS A 146 -25.19 -13.12 11.19
N LYS A 147 -25.69 -12.14 10.44
CA LYS A 147 -27.13 -11.85 10.33
C LYS A 147 -27.84 -12.68 9.25
N THR A 148 -27.08 -13.40 8.48
CA THR A 148 -27.59 -14.35 7.48
C THR A 148 -27.32 -15.76 7.94
#